data_3220b4f7503f8cbab0ac84117b3e3248
#
_entry.id   3220b4f7503f8cbab0ac84117b3e3248
#
_cell.length_a   1.000
_cell.length_b   1.000
_cell.length_c   1.000
_cell.angle_alpha   90.00
_cell.angle_beta   90.00
_cell.angle_gamma   90.00
#
_symmetry.space_group_name_H-M   'P 1'
#
loop_
_entity.id
_entity.type
_entity.pdbx_description
1 polymer ?
#
loop_
_entity_poly.entity_id
_entity_poly.type
_entity_poly.pdbx_seq_one_letter_code
_entity_poly.pdbx_strand_id
1 'polypeptide(L)'
;LNIASFRKPTFTQKIRGYLIYIFVSTVIIGCVPLLSVYASDQTVYHFDTIGKNITQLNLSSNFGNYTGSFVLYDQATDKWNIYNMDHASTRVPPNSTYKIYDALLGLESGIITPKHSTFTWNGEPCPFESWESDQDLTSAMHNSVNWYFQAIDSQAGFQSVKTFLQTINYGNQNTGTNLNLYWTDFSLKISPIEQVELLQNFYQNNFHFDRKNIQAVKNALLLSTTSSGSLYGKTGTGRVNGKDVNGWFVGYIESDNNTYYFATNIQAPSNATGSQATEITETILSDFGIWK
;
A
#
# COMPACT_ATOMS: atom_id res chain seq x y z
N LEU A 1 51.93 -52.63 -18.26
CA LEU A 1 53.31 -52.84 -17.95
C LEU A 1 53.82 -51.78 -16.92
N ASN A 2 54.21 -52.34 -15.73
CA ASN A 2 55.07 -51.82 -14.65
C ASN A 2 54.60 -50.63 -13.84
N ILE A 3 54.13 -50.79 -12.58
CA ILE A 3 54.74 -51.35 -11.33
C ILE A 3 56.12 -50.76 -10.98
N ALA A 4 56.10 -49.93 -9.91
CA ALA A 4 57.12 -49.89 -8.84
C ALA A 4 56.74 -48.74 -7.89
N SER A 5 56.25 -48.87 -6.72
CA SER A 5 56.70 -49.54 -5.47
C SER A 5 57.71 -48.71 -4.70
N PHE A 6 57.31 -48.38 -3.44
CA PHE A 6 58.13 -48.22 -2.20
C PHE A 6 58.93 -46.93 -2.03
N ARG A 7 58.95 -46.25 -0.89
CA ARG A 7 59.21 -46.66 0.52
C ARG A 7 58.94 -45.43 1.45
N LYS A 8 58.44 -45.71 2.64
CA LYS A 8 58.66 -44.90 3.85
C LYS A 8 60.09 -45.04 4.37
N PRO A 9 60.61 -44.11 5.13
CA PRO A 9 61.36 -44.46 6.32
C PRO A 9 60.89 -43.75 7.58
N THR A 10 61.11 -44.42 8.61
CA THR A 10 60.96 -44.38 10.04
C THR A 10 61.76 -43.29 10.75
N PHE A 11 61.14 -42.71 11.78
CA PHE A 11 61.62 -42.52 13.18
C PHE A 11 63.06 -42.10 13.48
N THR A 12 63.23 -40.95 14.13
CA THR A 12 64.02 -40.82 15.36
C THR A 12 63.73 -39.51 16.11
N GLN A 13 63.50 -39.64 17.42
CA GLN A 13 63.33 -38.58 18.42
C GLN A 13 64.55 -37.66 18.53
N LYS A 14 64.31 -36.38 18.80
CA LYS A 14 65.18 -35.59 19.69
C LYS A 14 64.36 -34.59 20.48
N ILE A 15 64.28 -34.87 21.77
CA ILE A 15 63.84 -34.00 22.84
C ILE A 15 64.81 -32.83 22.98
N ARG A 16 64.35 -31.60 22.94
CA ARG A 16 64.96 -30.45 23.63
C ARG A 16 63.91 -29.46 24.00
N GLY A 17 63.83 -29.22 25.30
CA GLY A 17 62.86 -28.33 25.93
C GLY A 17 62.99 -26.85 25.52
N TYR A 18 61.88 -26.20 25.45
CA TYR A 18 61.81 -24.77 25.55
C TYR A 18 60.61 -24.35 26.41
N LEU A 19 60.90 -23.40 27.26
CA LEU A 19 60.11 -22.74 28.25
C LEU A 19 58.63 -22.53 27.83
N ILE A 20 57.78 -22.89 28.79
CA ILE A 20 56.34 -22.50 28.77
C ILE A 20 56.28 -21.02 29.12
N TYR A 21 55.96 -20.17 28.12
CA TYR A 21 55.40 -18.83 28.35
C TYR A 21 53.89 -18.97 28.38
N ILE A 22 53.33 -18.91 29.58
CA ILE A 22 51.89 -18.76 29.76
C ILE A 22 51.54 -17.32 29.39
N PHE A 23 51.01 -17.12 28.18
CA PHE A 23 50.29 -15.92 27.83
C PHE A 23 48.88 -16.02 28.42
N VAL A 24 48.61 -15.34 29.52
CA VAL A 24 47.28 -15.06 30.01
C VAL A 24 46.68 -14.01 29.07
N SER A 25 45.99 -14.46 28.04
CA SER A 25 45.13 -13.58 27.24
C SER A 25 43.88 -13.28 28.06
N THR A 26 43.84 -12.12 28.67
CA THR A 26 42.63 -11.51 29.18
C THR A 26 41.67 -11.30 28.03
N VAL A 27 40.70 -12.19 27.92
CA VAL A 27 39.54 -11.97 27.04
C VAL A 27 38.72 -10.84 27.66
N ILE A 28 38.90 -9.63 27.15
CA ILE A 28 37.96 -8.52 27.40
C ILE A 28 36.69 -8.91 26.65
N ILE A 29 35.74 -9.49 27.39
CA ILE A 29 34.36 -9.59 26.90
C ILE A 29 33.83 -8.16 26.86
N GLY A 30 34.02 -7.50 25.73
CA GLY A 30 33.31 -6.25 25.43
C GLY A 30 31.82 -6.56 25.45
N CYS A 31 31.12 -6.07 26.45
CA CYS A 31 29.67 -5.92 26.38
C CYS A 31 29.37 -5.04 25.18
N VAL A 32 29.12 -5.67 24.02
CA VAL A 32 28.41 -5.02 22.93
C VAL A 32 26.99 -4.84 23.48
N PRO A 33 26.50 -3.60 23.67
CA PRO A 33 25.10 -3.45 23.98
C PRO A 33 24.33 -4.08 22.83
N LEU A 34 23.56 -5.12 23.11
CA LEU A 34 22.48 -5.55 22.25
C LEU A 34 21.59 -4.33 22.06
N LEU A 35 21.85 -3.56 21.01
CA LEU A 35 20.85 -2.72 20.42
C LEU A 35 19.72 -3.67 20.03
N SER A 36 18.76 -3.81 20.95
CA SER A 36 17.44 -4.30 20.59
C SER A 36 16.94 -3.34 19.52
N VAL A 37 17.11 -3.73 18.26
CA VAL A 37 16.33 -3.17 17.17
C VAL A 37 14.91 -3.55 17.55
N TYR A 38 14.21 -2.64 18.23
CA TYR A 38 12.78 -2.67 18.30
C TYR A 38 12.34 -2.65 16.84
N ALA A 39 11.88 -3.78 16.33
CA ALA A 39 11.11 -3.80 15.11
C ALA A 39 9.98 -2.80 15.35
N SER A 40 10.05 -1.64 14.72
CA SER A 40 9.01 -0.63 14.82
C SER A 40 7.72 -1.35 14.49
N ASP A 41 6.71 -1.23 15.35
CA ASP A 41 5.40 -1.82 15.10
C ASP A 41 4.89 -1.25 13.76
N GLN A 42 5.01 -2.07 12.71
CA GLN A 42 4.66 -1.69 11.33
C GLN A 42 3.15 -1.52 11.16
N THR A 43 2.36 -1.78 12.20
CA THR A 43 0.91 -1.65 12.19
C THR A 43 0.44 -0.22 12.45
N VAL A 44 1.26 0.63 13.07
CA VAL A 44 0.91 2.02 13.38
C VAL A 44 1.79 2.97 12.59
N TYR A 45 1.16 3.91 11.90
CA TYR A 45 1.83 5.02 11.23
C TYR A 45 2.01 6.19 12.19
N HIS A 46 3.24 6.64 12.35
CA HIS A 46 3.54 7.81 13.17
C HIS A 46 3.32 9.09 12.36
N PHE A 47 2.11 9.63 12.47
CA PHE A 47 1.78 10.91 11.87
C PHE A 47 2.39 12.05 12.69
N ASP A 48 3.32 12.77 12.10
CA ASP A 48 3.86 13.95 12.73
C ASP A 48 2.82 15.07 12.78
N THR A 49 2.36 15.39 13.97
CA THR A 49 1.34 16.41 14.22
C THR A 49 1.94 17.79 14.55
N ILE A 50 3.27 17.89 14.70
CA ILE A 50 3.94 19.15 15.07
C ILE A 50 3.76 20.16 13.94
N GLY A 51 3.19 21.31 14.27
CA GLY A 51 2.94 22.40 13.32
C GLY A 51 1.81 22.17 12.32
N LYS A 52 1.13 21.00 12.32
CA LYS A 52 -0.02 20.74 11.46
C LYS A 52 -1.31 21.34 12.03
N ASN A 53 -2.14 21.88 11.15
CA ASN A 53 -3.47 22.38 11.50
C ASN A 53 -4.45 21.21 11.50
N ILE A 54 -4.70 20.62 12.68
CA ILE A 54 -5.53 19.43 12.84
C ILE A 54 -6.80 19.77 13.62
N THR A 55 -7.96 19.38 13.07
CA THR A 55 -9.25 19.38 13.75
C THR A 55 -9.70 17.94 13.97
N GLN A 56 -9.93 17.59 15.23
CA GLN A 56 -10.59 16.33 15.58
C GLN A 56 -12.10 16.45 15.36
N LEU A 57 -12.65 15.50 14.60
CA LEU A 57 -14.07 15.44 14.29
C LEU A 57 -14.81 14.50 15.24
N ASN A 58 -16.09 14.76 15.46
CA ASN A 58 -17.00 13.79 16.07
C ASN A 58 -18.00 13.33 15.01
N LEU A 59 -17.74 12.17 14.41
CA LEU A 59 -18.54 11.56 13.36
C LEU A 59 -19.09 10.19 13.79
N SER A 60 -19.18 9.92 15.09
CA SER A 60 -19.63 8.62 15.61
C SER A 60 -21.03 8.23 15.09
N SER A 61 -21.92 9.20 14.90
CA SER A 61 -23.24 8.97 14.32
C SER A 61 -23.20 8.52 12.84
N ASN A 62 -22.24 9.02 12.06
CA ASN A 62 -22.09 8.65 10.66
C ASN A 62 -21.56 7.21 10.51
N PHE A 63 -20.73 6.77 11.45
CA PHE A 63 -20.13 5.43 11.43
C PHE A 63 -21.04 4.34 12.04
N GLY A 64 -21.99 4.71 12.90
CA GLY A 64 -22.95 3.76 13.49
C GLY A 64 -22.24 2.60 14.21
N ASN A 65 -22.42 1.37 13.70
CA ASN A 65 -21.83 0.16 14.28
C ASN A 65 -20.45 -0.18 13.68
N TYR A 66 -19.94 0.61 12.76
CA TYR A 66 -18.60 0.39 12.19
C TYR A 66 -17.53 0.98 13.09
N THR A 67 -16.46 0.24 13.29
CA THR A 67 -15.20 0.79 13.78
C THR A 67 -14.42 1.33 12.58
N GLY A 68 -13.89 2.55 12.68
CA GLY A 68 -13.19 3.11 11.52
C GLY A 68 -12.74 4.54 11.73
N SER A 69 -12.35 5.18 10.65
CA SER A 69 -11.90 6.57 10.63
C SER A 69 -12.26 7.27 9.33
N PHE A 70 -12.31 8.59 9.40
CA PHE A 70 -12.39 9.49 8.27
C PHE A 70 -11.25 10.51 8.37
N VAL A 71 -10.55 10.70 7.27
CA VAL A 71 -9.48 11.69 7.11
C VAL A 71 -9.83 12.57 5.92
N LEU A 72 -9.82 13.88 6.13
CA LEU A 72 -10.01 14.88 5.07
C LEU A 72 -8.89 15.91 5.18
N TYR A 73 -8.15 16.11 4.11
CA TYR A 73 -7.20 17.21 3.97
C TYR A 73 -7.74 18.26 3.00
N ASP A 74 -7.82 19.48 3.49
CA ASP A 74 -8.19 20.69 2.73
C ASP A 74 -6.90 21.38 2.29
N GLN A 75 -6.63 21.35 0.99
CA GLN A 75 -5.37 21.88 0.44
C GLN A 75 -5.29 23.40 0.55
N ALA A 76 -6.40 24.13 0.34
CA ALA A 76 -6.39 25.59 0.35
C ALA A 76 -6.09 26.17 1.74
N THR A 77 -6.48 25.47 2.79
CA THR A 77 -6.30 25.92 4.19
C THR A 77 -5.21 25.16 4.95
N ASP A 78 -4.54 24.22 4.28
CA ASP A 78 -3.57 23.27 4.88
C ASP A 78 -4.12 22.66 6.19
N LYS A 79 -5.36 22.13 6.09
CA LYS A 79 -6.08 21.68 7.28
C LYS A 79 -6.43 20.20 7.19
N TRP A 80 -6.08 19.48 8.24
CA TRP A 80 -6.46 18.09 8.46
C TRP A 80 -7.69 18.01 9.35
N ASN A 81 -8.73 17.35 8.88
CA ASN A 81 -9.95 17.06 9.62
C ASN A 81 -10.00 15.54 9.81
N ILE A 82 -9.88 15.07 11.06
CA ILE A 82 -9.69 13.65 11.34
C ILE A 82 -10.70 13.17 12.37
N TYR A 83 -11.44 12.13 12.03
CA TYR A 83 -12.23 11.34 12.96
C TYR A 83 -11.46 10.09 13.35
N ASN A 84 -11.36 9.81 14.65
CA ASN A 84 -10.72 8.65 15.26
C ASN A 84 -9.25 8.49 14.82
N MET A 85 -8.38 9.31 15.43
CA MET A 85 -6.95 9.39 15.12
C MET A 85 -6.25 8.03 15.24
N ASP A 86 -6.59 7.21 16.23
CA ASP A 86 -5.96 5.90 16.45
C ASP A 86 -6.21 4.97 15.25
N HIS A 87 -7.45 4.93 14.76
CA HIS A 87 -7.78 4.19 13.54
C HIS A 87 -7.19 4.83 12.29
N ALA A 88 -7.18 6.16 12.23
CA ALA A 88 -6.60 6.90 11.11
C ALA A 88 -5.11 6.62 10.94
N SER A 89 -4.41 6.29 12.02
CA SER A 89 -2.99 5.92 12.04
C SER A 89 -2.74 4.41 11.94
N THR A 90 -3.77 3.59 12.06
CA THR A 90 -3.62 2.13 12.02
C THR A 90 -3.58 1.62 10.58
N ARG A 91 -2.54 0.86 10.23
CA ARG A 91 -2.38 0.24 8.93
C ARG A 91 -3.21 -1.03 8.80
N VAL A 92 -4.05 -1.07 7.79
CA VAL A 92 -4.89 -2.21 7.42
C VAL A 92 -4.75 -2.52 5.93
N PRO A 93 -5.19 -3.70 5.43
CA PRO A 93 -5.07 -4.04 4.02
C PRO A 93 -5.76 -3.01 3.12
N PRO A 94 -5.10 -2.52 2.05
CA PRO A 94 -5.68 -1.54 1.15
C PRO A 94 -6.80 -2.12 0.28
N ASN A 95 -6.77 -3.41 0.05
CA ASN A 95 -7.64 -4.07 -0.91
C ASN A 95 -7.61 -3.35 -2.28
N SER A 96 -8.75 -3.15 -2.91
CA SER A 96 -8.80 -2.55 -4.26
C SER A 96 -8.40 -1.06 -4.33
N THR A 97 -8.16 -0.37 -3.21
CA THR A 97 -7.63 1.00 -3.27
C THR A 97 -6.18 1.03 -3.77
N TYR A 98 -5.43 -0.08 -3.61
CA TYR A 98 -4.08 -0.21 -4.16
C TYR A 98 -4.02 -0.11 -5.69
N LYS A 99 -5.10 -0.45 -6.39
CA LYS A 99 -5.17 -0.41 -7.86
C LYS A 99 -4.84 0.97 -8.46
N ILE A 100 -4.99 2.05 -7.72
CA ILE A 100 -4.54 3.40 -8.11
C ILE A 100 -3.05 3.39 -8.44
N TYR A 101 -2.27 2.81 -7.54
CA TYR A 101 -0.80 2.77 -7.63
C TYR A 101 -0.30 1.63 -8.50
N ASP A 102 -1.04 0.53 -8.57
CA ASP A 102 -0.75 -0.57 -9.46
C ASP A 102 -0.92 -0.16 -10.94
N ALA A 103 -1.94 0.65 -11.24
CA ALA A 103 -2.08 1.31 -12.55
C ALA A 103 -0.86 2.16 -12.91
N LEU A 104 -0.34 2.94 -11.94
CA LEU A 104 0.88 3.74 -12.13
C LEU A 104 2.09 2.85 -12.38
N LEU A 105 2.25 1.76 -11.63
CA LEU A 105 3.31 0.78 -11.86
C LEU A 105 3.26 0.24 -13.29
N GLY A 106 2.07 -0.17 -13.76
CA GLY A 106 1.89 -0.68 -15.13
C GLY A 106 2.23 0.34 -16.20
N LEU A 107 1.86 1.61 -16.00
CA LEU A 107 2.14 2.70 -16.92
C LEU A 107 3.61 3.10 -16.91
N GLU A 108 4.23 3.26 -15.74
CA GLU A 108 5.64 3.67 -15.62
C GLU A 108 6.60 2.56 -16.08
N SER A 109 6.19 1.30 -15.95
CA SER A 109 6.94 0.15 -16.46
C SER A 109 6.71 -0.13 -17.96
N GLY A 110 5.80 0.60 -18.62
CA GLY A 110 5.45 0.40 -20.01
C GLY A 110 4.70 -0.90 -20.32
N ILE A 111 4.19 -1.59 -19.31
CA ILE A 111 3.33 -2.78 -19.44
C ILE A 111 2.01 -2.41 -20.11
N ILE A 112 1.47 -1.27 -19.73
CA ILE A 112 0.37 -0.60 -20.39
C ILE A 112 0.78 0.83 -20.72
N THR A 113 0.07 1.46 -21.66
CA THR A 113 0.24 2.88 -21.97
C THR A 113 -1.12 3.57 -21.99
N PRO A 114 -1.21 4.91 -21.90
CA PRO A 114 -2.50 5.61 -21.96
C PRO A 114 -3.33 5.30 -23.23
N LYS A 115 -2.68 4.87 -24.32
CA LYS A 115 -3.35 4.53 -25.60
C LYS A 115 -3.58 3.03 -25.78
N HIS A 116 -2.81 2.19 -25.09
CA HIS A 116 -2.83 0.73 -25.23
C HIS A 116 -2.80 0.10 -23.84
N SER A 117 -3.97 0.00 -23.22
CA SER A 117 -4.11 -0.55 -21.87
C SER A 117 -5.05 -1.76 -21.81
N THR A 118 -5.45 -2.28 -22.97
CA THR A 118 -6.38 -3.41 -23.02
C THR A 118 -5.65 -4.73 -22.78
N PHE A 119 -6.17 -5.54 -21.84
CA PHE A 119 -5.86 -6.95 -21.69
C PHE A 119 -7.06 -7.78 -22.08
N THR A 120 -6.78 -8.87 -22.79
CA THR A 120 -7.82 -9.83 -23.22
C THR A 120 -8.16 -10.76 -22.08
N TRP A 121 -9.46 -10.93 -21.83
CA TRP A 121 -9.97 -11.89 -20.89
C TRP A 121 -9.70 -13.33 -21.39
N ASN A 122 -9.30 -14.20 -20.48
CA ASN A 122 -8.91 -15.58 -20.81
C ASN A 122 -10.07 -16.56 -20.97
N GLY A 123 -11.32 -16.09 -20.80
CA GLY A 123 -12.51 -16.94 -20.89
C GLY A 123 -12.88 -17.71 -19.62
N GLU A 124 -12.10 -17.56 -18.54
CA GLU A 124 -12.39 -18.24 -17.27
C GLU A 124 -13.49 -17.51 -16.49
N PRO A 125 -14.44 -18.23 -15.85
CA PRO A 125 -15.48 -17.61 -15.04
C PRO A 125 -14.93 -16.71 -13.94
N CYS A 126 -15.54 -15.54 -13.78
CA CYS A 126 -15.17 -14.56 -12.78
C CYS A 126 -16.26 -14.40 -11.71
N PRO A 127 -15.95 -13.84 -10.52
CA PRO A 127 -16.94 -13.55 -9.48
C PRO A 127 -18.04 -12.55 -9.91
N PHE A 128 -17.75 -11.74 -10.93
CA PHE A 128 -18.66 -10.70 -11.44
C PHE A 128 -18.70 -10.76 -12.98
N GLU A 129 -19.89 -10.70 -13.56
CA GLU A 129 -20.10 -10.69 -15.01
C GLU A 129 -19.34 -9.54 -15.70
N SER A 130 -19.25 -8.36 -15.04
CA SER A 130 -18.48 -7.22 -15.56
C SER A 130 -16.97 -7.46 -15.69
N TRP A 131 -16.46 -8.57 -15.15
CA TRP A 131 -15.06 -9.00 -15.30
C TRP A 131 -14.84 -9.96 -16.47
N GLU A 132 -15.92 -10.50 -17.06
CA GLU A 132 -15.90 -11.54 -18.10
C GLU A 132 -15.85 -10.93 -19.52
N SER A 133 -14.95 -9.97 -19.70
CA SER A 133 -14.69 -9.32 -20.99
C SER A 133 -13.30 -8.69 -20.99
N ASP A 134 -12.80 -8.34 -22.18
CA ASP A 134 -11.59 -7.56 -22.33
C ASP A 134 -11.70 -6.25 -21.52
N GLN A 135 -10.64 -5.89 -20.83
CA GLN A 135 -10.61 -4.70 -19.97
C GLN A 135 -9.50 -3.74 -20.39
N ASP A 136 -9.81 -2.47 -20.46
CA ASP A 136 -8.83 -1.40 -20.46
C ASP A 136 -8.64 -0.84 -19.03
N LEU A 137 -7.72 0.12 -18.88
CA LEU A 137 -7.44 0.72 -17.57
C LEU A 137 -8.69 1.33 -16.93
N THR A 138 -9.53 2.01 -17.72
CA THR A 138 -10.73 2.69 -17.21
C THR A 138 -11.78 1.69 -16.76
N SER A 139 -12.13 0.73 -17.59
CA SER A 139 -13.12 -0.30 -17.24
C SER A 139 -12.64 -1.18 -16.09
N ALA A 140 -11.35 -1.56 -16.07
CA ALA A 140 -10.75 -2.33 -14.98
C ALA A 140 -10.76 -1.59 -13.64
N MET A 141 -10.51 -0.26 -13.65
CA MET A 141 -10.55 0.58 -12.45
C MET A 141 -11.99 0.71 -11.93
N HIS A 142 -12.95 1.03 -12.78
CA HIS A 142 -14.37 1.20 -12.43
C HIS A 142 -14.98 -0.10 -11.91
N ASN A 143 -14.77 -1.21 -12.61
CA ASN A 143 -15.28 -2.53 -12.21
C ASN A 143 -14.41 -3.22 -11.15
N SER A 144 -13.30 -2.59 -10.77
CA SER A 144 -12.37 -3.15 -9.77
C SER A 144 -11.85 -4.54 -10.12
N VAL A 145 -11.50 -4.78 -11.39
CA VAL A 145 -11.17 -6.10 -11.97
C VAL A 145 -9.83 -6.61 -11.43
N ASN A 146 -9.85 -7.61 -10.57
CA ASN A 146 -8.62 -8.12 -9.94
C ASN A 146 -7.64 -8.72 -10.95
N TRP A 147 -8.11 -9.55 -11.88
CA TRP A 147 -7.23 -10.23 -12.83
C TRP A 147 -6.43 -9.27 -13.72
N TYR A 148 -7.00 -8.08 -14.02
CA TYR A 148 -6.31 -7.05 -14.81
C TYR A 148 -5.06 -6.52 -14.07
N PHE A 149 -5.21 -6.15 -12.81
CA PHE A 149 -4.12 -5.63 -11.99
C PHE A 149 -3.13 -6.73 -11.59
N GLN A 150 -3.59 -7.94 -11.32
CA GLN A 150 -2.73 -9.10 -11.12
C GLN A 150 -1.87 -9.42 -12.35
N ALA A 151 -2.37 -9.16 -13.55
CA ALA A 151 -1.59 -9.29 -14.78
C ALA A 151 -0.50 -8.21 -14.88
N ILE A 152 -0.76 -6.99 -14.43
CA ILE A 152 0.26 -5.94 -14.31
C ILE A 152 1.36 -6.38 -13.33
N ASP A 153 0.99 -6.76 -12.10
CA ASP A 153 1.93 -7.23 -11.09
C ASP A 153 2.80 -8.40 -11.59
N SER A 154 2.17 -9.37 -12.26
CA SER A 154 2.85 -10.55 -12.80
C SER A 154 3.87 -10.18 -13.89
N GLN A 155 3.53 -9.23 -14.76
CA GLN A 155 4.42 -8.76 -15.83
C GLN A 155 5.53 -7.86 -15.28
N ALA A 156 5.25 -7.04 -14.28
CA ALA A 156 6.25 -6.20 -13.60
C ALA A 156 7.28 -7.05 -12.84
N GLY A 157 6.81 -8.12 -12.20
CA GLY A 157 7.62 -9.02 -11.40
C GLY A 157 7.97 -8.48 -10.01
N PHE A 158 8.34 -9.40 -9.12
CA PHE A 158 8.52 -9.16 -7.69
C PHE A 158 9.43 -7.95 -7.36
N GLN A 159 10.58 -7.86 -8.05
CA GLN A 159 11.55 -6.80 -7.75
C GLN A 159 11.02 -5.42 -8.15
N SER A 160 10.32 -5.31 -9.28
CA SER A 160 9.75 -4.03 -9.74
C SER A 160 8.63 -3.58 -8.80
N VAL A 161 7.72 -4.48 -8.40
CA VAL A 161 6.66 -4.17 -7.43
C VAL A 161 7.27 -3.68 -6.11
N LYS A 162 8.25 -4.40 -5.58
CA LYS A 162 8.93 -4.03 -4.33
C LYS A 162 9.60 -2.65 -4.44
N THR A 163 10.35 -2.42 -5.51
CA THR A 163 11.03 -1.13 -5.77
C THR A 163 10.01 0.01 -5.90
N PHE A 164 8.90 -0.24 -6.60
CA PHE A 164 7.83 0.74 -6.76
C PHE A 164 7.20 1.13 -5.43
N LEU A 165 6.83 0.16 -4.58
CA LEU A 165 6.29 0.43 -3.24
C LEU A 165 7.26 1.26 -2.38
N GLN A 166 8.56 0.99 -2.49
CA GLN A 166 9.61 1.78 -1.82
C GLN A 166 9.68 3.20 -2.38
N THR A 167 9.64 3.35 -3.72
CA THR A 167 9.73 4.65 -4.39
C THR A 167 8.59 5.59 -3.98
N ILE A 168 7.36 5.08 -3.88
CA ILE A 168 6.21 5.87 -3.45
C ILE A 168 5.99 5.88 -1.93
N ASN A 169 6.81 5.17 -1.18
CA ASN A 169 6.70 5.00 0.27
C ASN A 169 5.32 4.47 0.71
N TYR A 170 4.83 3.40 0.07
CA TYR A 170 3.49 2.87 0.29
C TYR A 170 3.40 2.06 1.59
N GLY A 171 2.76 2.60 2.61
CA GLY A 171 2.43 1.90 3.84
C GLY A 171 3.58 1.09 4.45
N ASN A 172 3.36 -0.21 4.71
CA ASN A 172 4.39 -1.11 5.23
C ASN A 172 5.30 -1.73 4.15
N GLN A 173 5.06 -1.46 2.85
CA GLN A 173 5.85 -1.94 1.70
C GLN A 173 6.01 -3.47 1.63
N ASN A 174 5.15 -4.22 2.29
CA ASN A 174 5.25 -5.67 2.38
C ASN A 174 4.49 -6.36 1.24
N THR A 175 5.21 -6.97 0.31
CA THR A 175 4.66 -7.71 -0.83
C THR A 175 4.29 -9.15 -0.50
N GLY A 176 4.53 -9.62 0.75
CA GLY A 176 4.35 -11.03 1.06
C GLY A 176 5.21 -11.93 0.16
N THR A 177 4.71 -13.11 -0.13
CA THR A 177 5.36 -14.11 -1.01
C THR A 177 4.58 -14.36 -2.31
N ASN A 178 3.38 -13.79 -2.46
CA ASN A 178 2.51 -13.98 -3.62
C ASN A 178 2.06 -12.64 -4.20
N LEU A 179 2.60 -12.27 -5.35
CA LEU A 179 2.29 -11.02 -6.04
C LEU A 179 0.81 -10.88 -6.44
N ASN A 180 0.09 -11.98 -6.59
CA ASN A 180 -1.32 -11.92 -6.97
C ASN A 180 -2.25 -11.62 -5.79
N LEU A 181 -1.73 -11.65 -4.55
CA LEU A 181 -2.57 -11.57 -3.36
C LEU A 181 -2.14 -10.49 -2.34
N TYR A 182 -0.92 -9.98 -2.39
CA TYR A 182 -0.31 -9.16 -1.33
C TYR A 182 -1.14 -7.93 -0.91
N TRP A 183 -1.92 -7.35 -1.81
CA TRP A 183 -2.83 -6.24 -1.51
C TRP A 183 -4.22 -6.68 -1.02
N THR A 184 -4.49 -8.00 -1.01
CA THR A 184 -5.74 -8.60 -0.52
C THR A 184 -5.55 -9.56 0.67
N ASP A 185 -4.34 -10.14 0.86
CA ASP A 185 -4.03 -11.19 1.85
C ASP A 185 -3.50 -10.69 3.19
N PHE A 186 -3.64 -9.40 3.46
CA PHE A 186 -3.12 -8.73 4.67
C PHE A 186 -1.60 -8.52 4.74
N SER A 187 -0.83 -8.84 3.69
CA SER A 187 0.61 -8.56 3.65
C SER A 187 0.87 -7.06 3.52
N LEU A 188 0.36 -6.44 2.45
CA LEU A 188 0.44 -4.99 2.26
C LEU A 188 -0.60 -4.30 3.15
N LYS A 189 -0.16 -3.26 3.86
CA LYS A 189 -1.02 -2.48 4.75
C LYS A 189 -0.71 -0.99 4.64
N ILE A 190 -1.73 -0.17 4.82
CA ILE A 190 -1.64 1.29 4.78
C ILE A 190 -2.67 1.88 5.74
N SER A 191 -2.36 3.03 6.33
CA SER A 191 -3.31 3.77 7.17
C SER A 191 -4.13 4.78 6.36
N PRO A 192 -5.30 5.20 6.85
CA PRO A 192 -6.09 6.25 6.23
C PRO A 192 -5.33 7.57 6.04
N ILE A 193 -4.48 7.96 6.97
CA ILE A 193 -3.63 9.15 6.84
C ILE A 193 -2.65 8.98 5.68
N GLU A 194 -1.93 7.84 5.60
CA GLU A 194 -1.02 7.57 4.50
C GLU A 194 -1.72 7.53 3.14
N GLN A 195 -2.97 7.06 3.07
CA GLN A 195 -3.77 7.11 1.84
C GLN A 195 -3.97 8.56 1.36
N VAL A 196 -4.29 9.48 2.27
CA VAL A 196 -4.45 10.90 1.95
C VAL A 196 -3.12 11.53 1.51
N GLU A 197 -2.02 11.26 2.22
CA GLU A 197 -0.69 11.76 1.87
C GLU A 197 -0.24 11.25 0.49
N LEU A 198 -0.48 9.98 0.19
CA LEU A 198 -0.17 9.40 -1.12
C LEU A 198 -1.05 9.97 -2.25
N LEU A 199 -2.35 10.22 -2.00
CA LEU A 199 -3.22 10.87 -2.98
C LEU A 199 -2.77 12.30 -3.29
N GLN A 200 -2.28 13.05 -2.28
CA GLN A 200 -1.66 14.37 -2.49
C GLN A 200 -0.42 14.26 -3.39
N ASN A 201 0.48 13.33 -3.05
CA ASN A 201 1.70 13.10 -3.81
C ASN A 201 1.40 12.67 -5.25
N PHE A 202 0.40 11.80 -5.45
CA PHE A 202 -0.09 11.41 -6.77
C PHE A 202 -0.63 12.59 -7.54
N TYR A 203 -1.56 13.35 -6.94
CA TYR A 203 -2.23 14.48 -7.58
C TYR A 203 -1.26 15.57 -8.02
N GLN A 204 -0.31 15.92 -7.14
CA GLN A 204 0.74 16.93 -7.39
C GLN A 204 1.91 16.39 -8.22
N ASN A 205 1.94 15.07 -8.47
CA ASN A 205 3.04 14.37 -9.12
C ASN A 205 4.39 14.55 -8.41
N ASN A 206 4.39 14.48 -7.09
CA ASN A 206 5.63 14.55 -6.29
C ASN A 206 6.51 13.31 -6.49
N PHE A 207 5.97 12.24 -7.07
CA PHE A 207 6.74 11.05 -7.49
C PHE A 207 7.57 11.30 -8.74
N HIS A 208 7.36 12.43 -9.46
CA HIS A 208 8.02 12.77 -10.71
C HIS A 208 7.81 11.76 -11.86
N PHE A 209 6.68 11.09 -11.87
CA PHE A 209 6.27 10.20 -12.94
C PHE A 209 5.86 10.96 -14.20
N ASP A 210 5.73 10.24 -15.32
CA ASP A 210 5.28 10.86 -16.56
C ASP A 210 3.86 11.45 -16.39
N ARG A 211 3.71 12.73 -16.69
CA ARG A 211 2.42 13.44 -16.50
C ARG A 211 1.28 12.81 -17.29
N LYS A 212 1.56 12.19 -18.46
CA LYS A 212 0.52 11.48 -19.22
C LYS A 212 0.02 10.23 -18.49
N ASN A 213 0.89 9.56 -17.71
CA ASN A 213 0.56 8.39 -16.93
C ASN A 213 -0.28 8.79 -15.70
N ILE A 214 0.12 9.84 -14.99
CA ILE A 214 -0.69 10.45 -13.93
C ILE A 214 -2.08 10.81 -14.46
N GLN A 215 -2.17 11.49 -15.62
CA GLN A 215 -3.46 11.88 -16.21
C GLN A 215 -4.30 10.67 -16.60
N ALA A 216 -3.71 9.59 -17.10
CA ALA A 216 -4.44 8.36 -17.44
C ALA A 216 -5.09 7.74 -16.20
N VAL A 217 -4.36 7.69 -15.06
CA VAL A 217 -4.93 7.19 -13.79
C VAL A 217 -5.99 8.15 -13.25
N LYS A 218 -5.78 9.48 -13.29
CA LYS A 218 -6.80 10.46 -12.91
C LYS A 218 -8.10 10.24 -13.71
N ASN A 219 -8.00 10.07 -15.03
CA ASN A 219 -9.16 9.82 -15.88
C ASN A 219 -9.91 8.53 -15.49
N ALA A 220 -9.16 7.46 -15.15
CA ALA A 220 -9.74 6.19 -14.70
C ALA A 220 -10.37 6.26 -13.31
N LEU A 221 -10.03 7.26 -12.49
CA LEU A 221 -10.59 7.47 -11.15
C LEU A 221 -11.82 8.38 -11.14
N LEU A 222 -12.15 9.05 -12.25
CA LEU A 222 -13.29 9.98 -12.30
C LEU A 222 -14.61 9.22 -12.09
N LEU A 223 -15.34 9.60 -11.06
CA LEU A 223 -16.63 8.99 -10.71
C LEU A 223 -17.81 9.86 -11.15
N SER A 224 -17.72 11.17 -10.89
CA SER A 224 -18.82 12.09 -11.18
C SER A 224 -18.30 13.52 -11.31
N THR A 225 -19.04 14.33 -12.08
CA THR A 225 -18.83 15.76 -12.19
C THR A 225 -20.17 16.47 -11.97
N THR A 226 -20.18 17.46 -11.07
CA THR A 226 -21.33 18.30 -10.73
C THR A 226 -20.94 19.78 -10.79
N SER A 227 -21.85 20.67 -10.43
CA SER A 227 -21.53 22.09 -10.24
C SER A 227 -20.59 22.37 -9.07
N SER A 228 -20.40 21.40 -8.15
CA SER A 228 -19.47 21.50 -7.01
C SER A 228 -18.05 21.12 -7.38
N GLY A 229 -17.83 20.51 -8.56
CA GLY A 229 -16.54 20.04 -9.03
C GLY A 229 -16.58 18.59 -9.54
N SER A 230 -15.45 17.92 -9.52
CA SER A 230 -15.31 16.53 -9.96
C SER A 230 -14.82 15.64 -8.80
N LEU A 231 -15.51 14.51 -8.61
CA LEU A 231 -15.16 13.49 -7.62
C LEU A 231 -14.38 12.38 -8.29
N TYR A 232 -13.24 12.08 -7.73
CA TYR A 232 -12.37 10.98 -8.13
C TYR A 232 -12.18 10.04 -6.94
N GLY A 233 -12.23 8.74 -7.17
CA GLY A 233 -12.09 7.83 -6.04
C GLY A 233 -11.99 6.36 -6.42
N LYS A 234 -11.65 5.58 -5.41
CA LYS A 234 -11.57 4.12 -5.48
C LYS A 234 -12.08 3.48 -4.20
N THR A 235 -12.96 2.52 -4.35
CA THR A 235 -13.42 1.67 -3.26
C THR A 235 -12.50 0.47 -3.07
N GLY A 236 -12.53 -0.09 -1.86
CA GLY A 236 -11.93 -1.38 -1.54
C GLY A 236 -12.82 -2.18 -0.60
N THR A 237 -12.88 -3.49 -0.78
CA THR A 237 -13.58 -4.40 0.13
C THR A 237 -12.68 -5.59 0.45
N GLY A 238 -12.40 -5.80 1.73
CA GLY A 238 -11.65 -6.94 2.24
C GLY A 238 -12.57 -8.00 2.80
N ARG A 239 -12.33 -9.26 2.39
CA ARG A 239 -13.19 -10.38 2.74
C ARG A 239 -12.41 -11.45 3.52
N VAL A 240 -12.98 -11.91 4.63
CA VAL A 240 -12.45 -12.99 5.45
C VAL A 240 -13.56 -14.01 5.69
N ASN A 241 -13.31 -15.27 5.35
CA ASN A 241 -14.28 -16.36 5.49
C ASN A 241 -15.66 -16.03 4.88
N GLY A 242 -15.65 -15.40 3.69
CA GLY A 242 -16.86 -15.02 2.95
C GLY A 242 -17.60 -13.80 3.49
N LYS A 243 -17.08 -13.12 4.53
CA LYS A 243 -17.68 -11.92 5.12
C LYS A 243 -16.85 -10.69 4.76
N ASP A 244 -17.51 -9.60 4.41
CA ASP A 244 -16.89 -8.30 4.13
C ASP A 244 -16.58 -7.61 5.45
N VAL A 245 -15.29 -7.50 5.79
CA VAL A 245 -14.84 -7.06 7.13
C VAL A 245 -14.04 -5.77 7.12
N ASN A 246 -13.67 -5.26 5.94
CA ASN A 246 -12.83 -4.08 5.77
C ASN A 246 -13.27 -3.31 4.52
N GLY A 247 -13.88 -2.16 4.72
CA GLY A 247 -14.38 -1.29 3.64
C GLY A 247 -13.57 -0.02 3.51
N TRP A 248 -13.30 0.39 2.28
CA TRP A 248 -12.56 1.60 1.95
C TRP A 248 -13.28 2.44 0.91
N PHE A 249 -13.21 3.75 1.08
CA PHE A 249 -13.35 4.70 0.00
C PHE A 249 -12.31 5.80 0.15
N VAL A 250 -11.46 5.95 -0.87
CA VAL A 250 -10.37 6.93 -0.90
C VAL A 250 -10.46 7.73 -2.19
N GLY A 251 -10.11 9.01 -2.14
CA GLY A 251 -10.21 9.84 -3.32
C GLY A 251 -9.95 11.31 -3.06
N TYR A 252 -10.35 12.12 -4.02
CA TYR A 252 -10.26 13.57 -3.92
C TYR A 252 -11.39 14.24 -4.72
N ILE A 253 -11.69 15.49 -4.34
CA ILE A 253 -12.60 16.37 -5.05
C ILE A 253 -11.82 17.55 -5.58
N GLU A 254 -11.87 17.75 -6.88
CA GLU A 254 -11.42 19.00 -7.53
C GLU A 254 -12.59 19.97 -7.61
N SER A 255 -12.51 21.10 -6.92
CA SER A 255 -13.39 22.24 -7.10
C SER A 255 -12.63 23.40 -7.76
N ASP A 256 -13.32 24.47 -8.16
CA ASP A 256 -12.70 25.59 -8.89
C ASP A 256 -11.50 26.21 -8.19
N ASN A 257 -11.49 26.22 -6.85
CA ASN A 257 -10.48 26.92 -6.07
C ASN A 257 -9.77 26.03 -5.03
N ASN A 258 -10.10 24.74 -4.95
CA ASN A 258 -9.56 23.86 -3.93
C ASN A 258 -9.54 22.39 -4.35
N THR A 259 -8.66 21.62 -3.72
CA THR A 259 -8.68 20.16 -3.80
C THR A 259 -8.80 19.59 -2.39
N TYR A 260 -9.76 18.71 -2.19
CA TYR A 260 -10.00 18.01 -0.94
C TYR A 260 -9.62 16.55 -1.11
N TYR A 261 -8.73 16.02 -0.29
CA TYR A 261 -8.33 14.61 -0.32
C TYR A 261 -8.94 13.89 0.87
N PHE A 262 -9.48 12.70 0.65
CA PHE A 262 -10.13 11.96 1.71
C PHE A 262 -9.80 10.47 1.72
N ALA A 263 -9.91 9.87 2.90
CA ALA A 263 -9.89 8.44 3.10
C ALA A 263 -10.85 8.05 4.21
N THR A 264 -11.78 7.15 3.89
CA THR A 264 -12.67 6.50 4.84
C THR A 264 -12.30 5.02 4.92
N ASN A 265 -12.07 4.54 6.12
CA ASN A 265 -11.97 3.11 6.40
C ASN A 265 -13.01 2.70 7.42
N ILE A 266 -13.69 1.60 7.17
CA ILE A 266 -14.63 0.98 8.09
C ILE A 266 -14.30 -0.50 8.28
N GLN A 267 -14.51 -0.99 9.50
CA GLN A 267 -14.33 -2.38 9.87
C GLN A 267 -15.52 -2.88 10.69
N ALA A 268 -15.91 -4.13 10.44
CA ALA A 268 -16.94 -4.85 11.22
C ALA A 268 -16.77 -6.35 11.02
N PRO A 269 -17.43 -7.19 11.83
CA PRO A 269 -17.46 -8.64 11.61
C PRO A 269 -18.10 -9.07 10.28
N SER A 270 -18.90 -8.19 9.66
CA SER A 270 -19.54 -8.38 8.34
C SER A 270 -20.07 -7.05 7.82
N ASN A 271 -20.37 -6.98 6.51
CA ASN A 271 -20.98 -5.83 5.82
C ASN A 271 -20.13 -4.54 5.82
N ALA A 272 -18.83 -4.61 6.16
CA ALA A 272 -17.91 -3.49 5.98
C ALA A 272 -17.42 -3.47 4.52
N THR A 273 -18.22 -2.89 3.63
CA THR A 273 -17.96 -2.84 2.19
C THR A 273 -17.46 -1.47 1.74
N GLY A 274 -16.86 -1.43 0.55
CA GLY A 274 -16.51 -0.16 -0.10
C GLY A 274 -17.73 0.73 -0.35
N SER A 275 -18.88 0.16 -0.69
CA SER A 275 -20.13 0.91 -0.88
C SER A 275 -20.58 1.60 0.41
N GLN A 276 -20.52 0.91 1.55
CA GLN A 276 -20.84 1.52 2.84
C GLN A 276 -19.87 2.64 3.21
N ALA A 277 -18.57 2.45 2.93
CA ALA A 277 -17.57 3.51 3.11
C ALA A 277 -17.87 4.73 2.21
N THR A 278 -18.36 4.51 0.98
CA THR A 278 -18.75 5.58 0.06
C THR A 278 -19.94 6.36 0.62
N GLU A 279 -21.02 5.69 1.04
CA GLU A 279 -22.20 6.32 1.63
C GLU A 279 -21.86 7.20 2.84
N ILE A 280 -21.02 6.70 3.75
CA ILE A 280 -20.53 7.47 4.90
C ILE A 280 -19.75 8.70 4.44
N THR A 281 -18.84 8.52 3.48
CA THR A 281 -18.00 9.60 2.98
C THR A 281 -18.84 10.70 2.33
N GLU A 282 -19.75 10.33 1.42
CA GLU A 282 -20.58 11.29 0.70
C GLU A 282 -21.50 12.06 1.65
N THR A 283 -22.05 11.40 2.68
CA THR A 283 -22.82 12.05 3.73
C THR A 283 -21.97 13.11 4.46
N ILE A 284 -20.77 12.76 4.89
CA ILE A 284 -19.87 13.69 5.60
C ILE A 284 -19.48 14.86 4.70
N LEU A 285 -19.11 14.59 3.44
CA LEU A 285 -18.73 15.63 2.49
C LEU A 285 -19.90 16.57 2.15
N SER A 286 -21.12 16.05 2.11
CA SER A 286 -22.34 16.83 1.95
C SER A 286 -22.62 17.72 3.17
N ASP A 287 -22.48 17.18 4.39
CA ASP A 287 -22.64 17.94 5.64
C ASP A 287 -21.62 19.07 5.74
N PHE A 288 -20.43 18.89 5.19
CA PHE A 288 -19.38 19.92 5.12
C PHE A 288 -19.60 20.91 3.95
N GLY A 289 -20.60 20.68 3.09
CA GLY A 289 -20.85 21.50 1.91
C GLY A 289 -19.79 21.38 0.80
N ILE A 290 -18.98 20.33 0.84
CA ILE A 290 -17.88 20.08 -0.11
C ILE A 290 -18.39 19.38 -1.36
N TRP A 291 -19.33 18.43 -1.19
CA TRP A 291 -19.88 17.64 -2.27
C TRP A 291 -21.41 17.53 -2.17
N LYS A 292 -22.13 17.69 -3.31
CA LYS A 292 -23.60 17.61 -3.36
C LYS A 292 -24.03 16.86 -4.60
#